data_173ae3ab80ac58aa58aefffc73c8e1fa
#
_entry.id   173ae3ab80ac58aa58aefffc73c8e1fa
#
_cell.length_a   1.000
_cell.length_b   1.000
_cell.length_c   1.000
_cell.angle_alpha   90.00
_cell.angle_beta   90.00
_cell.angle_gamma   90.00
#
_symmetry.space_group_name_H-M   'P 1'
#
loop_
_entity.id
_entity.type
_entity.pdbx_description
1 polymer ?
#
loop_
_entity_poly.entity_id
_entity_poly.type
_entity_poly.pdbx_seq_one_letter_code
_entity_poly.pdbx_strand_id
1 'polypeptide(L)'
;GIDAFALGIYSVNPDAKVYVKVTNSWYDPEGESAAAQTLLDMDCDVIAQHCDTDGPQVLAQKKGVYSIGYNSDMSKEAPKACLCSVIWNWSAYYTAAVQSVIDGTWDGSNYYGGMNENLVGITPVADFAAKGTQEIVDEAKKQILSGENGVFDGVIETNTGDTVGTEGKTLDDATITGKINWYFKTVTVID
;
A
#
# COMPACT_ATOMS: atom_id res chain seq x y z
N GLY A 1 -5.90 2.10 1.86
CA GLY A 1 -4.56 1.50 1.83
C GLY A 1 -4.47 0.25 2.70
N ILE A 2 -4.74 0.36 4.00
CA ILE A 2 -4.61 -0.76 4.96
C ILE A 2 -5.41 -1.99 4.51
N ASP A 3 -6.69 -1.82 4.18
CA ASP A 3 -7.53 -2.94 3.80
C ASP A 3 -7.17 -3.54 2.44
N ALA A 4 -6.78 -2.72 1.46
CA ALA A 4 -6.26 -3.22 0.20
C ALA A 4 -4.99 -4.09 0.40
N PHE A 5 -4.08 -3.63 1.27
CA PHE A 5 -2.89 -4.39 1.66
C PHE A 5 -3.25 -5.71 2.35
N ALA A 6 -4.18 -5.66 3.31
CA ALA A 6 -4.63 -6.85 4.03
C ALA A 6 -5.36 -7.86 3.13
N LEU A 7 -6.18 -7.39 2.19
CA LEU A 7 -6.84 -8.22 1.18
C LEU A 7 -5.81 -8.88 0.25
N GLY A 8 -4.78 -8.14 -0.18
CA GLY A 8 -3.68 -8.69 -0.96
C GLY A 8 -2.92 -9.79 -0.23
N ILE A 9 -2.59 -9.58 1.04
CA ILE A 9 -1.96 -10.61 1.88
C ILE A 9 -2.87 -11.83 2.00
N TYR A 10 -4.15 -11.63 2.32
CA TYR A 10 -5.11 -12.71 2.51
C TYR A 10 -5.32 -13.55 1.25
N SER A 11 -5.23 -12.95 0.06
CA SER A 11 -5.34 -13.67 -1.21
C SER A 11 -4.22 -14.71 -1.44
N VAL A 12 -3.08 -14.51 -0.79
CA VAL A 12 -1.90 -15.40 -0.91
C VAL A 12 -1.73 -16.26 0.34
N ASN A 13 -1.98 -15.70 1.53
CA ASN A 13 -1.86 -16.39 2.81
C ASN A 13 -3.03 -16.01 3.74
N PRO A 14 -4.12 -16.79 3.76
CA PRO A 14 -5.29 -16.51 4.61
C PRO A 14 -5.02 -16.57 6.12
N ASP A 15 -3.93 -17.21 6.54
CA ASP A 15 -3.54 -17.34 7.96
C ASP A 15 -2.70 -16.16 8.46
N ALA A 16 -2.24 -15.29 7.56
CA ALA A 16 -1.45 -14.12 7.91
C ALA A 16 -2.28 -13.09 8.68
N LYS A 17 -1.63 -12.44 9.65
CA LYS A 17 -2.21 -11.37 10.48
C LYS A 17 -1.63 -10.03 10.09
N VAL A 18 -2.46 -8.99 10.14
CA VAL A 18 -2.04 -7.62 9.87
C VAL A 18 -2.24 -6.78 11.14
N TYR A 19 -1.15 -6.31 11.71
CA TYR A 19 -1.19 -5.39 12.84
C TYR A 19 -0.97 -3.96 12.36
N VAL A 20 -1.76 -3.04 12.88
CA VAL A 20 -1.70 -1.62 12.50
C VAL A 20 -1.44 -0.77 13.73
N LYS A 21 -0.39 0.04 13.66
CA LYS A 21 -0.07 1.10 14.63
C LYS A 21 -0.22 2.45 13.94
N VAL A 22 -1.13 3.29 14.42
CA VAL A 22 -1.41 4.59 13.82
C VAL A 22 -0.55 5.66 14.47
N THR A 23 0.22 6.41 13.67
CA THR A 23 1.10 7.49 14.15
C THR A 23 0.40 8.85 14.24
N ASN A 24 -0.75 9.01 13.56
CA ASN A 24 -1.46 10.29 13.41
C ASN A 24 -0.59 11.43 12.82
N SER A 25 0.48 11.08 12.13
CA SER A 25 1.38 12.02 11.44
C SER A 25 1.87 11.41 10.14
N TRP A 26 2.06 12.24 9.12
CA TRP A 26 2.73 11.85 7.88
C TRP A 26 4.25 11.83 8.03
N TYR A 27 4.81 12.74 8.84
CA TYR A 27 6.23 12.88 9.07
C TYR A 27 6.51 13.05 10.56
N ASP A 28 6.94 11.99 11.20
CA ASP A 28 7.39 11.93 12.60
C ASP A 28 8.44 10.81 12.75
N PRO A 29 9.72 11.11 12.47
CA PRO A 29 10.78 10.09 12.47
C PRO A 29 10.89 9.29 13.79
N GLU A 30 10.63 9.93 14.92
CA GLU A 30 10.67 9.27 16.23
C GLU A 30 9.44 8.39 16.43
N GLY A 31 8.24 8.92 16.16
CA GLY A 31 6.98 8.20 16.26
C GLY A 31 6.88 7.04 15.29
N GLU A 32 7.33 7.22 14.04
CA GLU A 32 7.38 6.15 13.03
C GLU A 32 8.33 5.02 13.44
N SER A 33 9.50 5.37 13.95
CA SER A 33 10.47 4.39 14.45
C SER A 33 9.94 3.65 15.68
N ALA A 34 9.28 4.35 16.62
CA ALA A 34 8.67 3.74 17.79
C ALA A 34 7.51 2.80 17.42
N ALA A 35 6.67 3.19 16.45
CA ALA A 35 5.59 2.36 15.94
C ALA A 35 6.13 1.09 15.27
N ALA A 36 7.15 1.22 14.42
CA ALA A 36 7.81 0.08 13.79
C ALA A 36 8.44 -0.85 14.82
N GLN A 37 9.11 -0.30 15.86
CA GLN A 37 9.68 -1.10 16.95
C GLN A 37 8.61 -1.88 17.71
N THR A 38 7.44 -1.26 17.97
CA THR A 38 6.31 -1.94 18.61
C THR A 38 5.85 -3.15 17.80
N LEU A 39 5.71 -2.99 16.48
CA LEU A 39 5.32 -4.09 15.58
C LEU A 39 6.40 -5.19 15.52
N LEU A 40 7.67 -4.81 15.50
CA LEU A 40 8.80 -5.76 15.53
C LEU A 40 8.88 -6.55 16.83
N ASP A 41 8.50 -5.93 17.95
CA ASP A 41 8.46 -6.59 19.27
C ASP A 41 7.24 -7.55 19.40
N MET A 42 6.28 -7.45 18.47
CA MET A 42 5.18 -8.41 18.30
C MET A 42 5.50 -9.51 17.27
N ASP A 43 6.77 -9.68 16.92
CA ASP A 43 7.26 -10.68 15.96
C ASP A 43 6.69 -10.49 14.53
N CYS A 44 6.36 -9.25 14.14
CA CYS A 44 6.05 -8.98 12.73
C CYS A 44 7.30 -9.21 11.86
N ASP A 45 7.14 -10.01 10.81
CA ASP A 45 8.21 -10.41 9.89
C ASP A 45 8.30 -9.56 8.62
N VAL A 46 7.29 -8.71 8.39
CA VAL A 46 7.28 -7.69 7.32
C VAL A 46 6.75 -6.37 7.88
N ILE A 47 7.48 -5.29 7.68
CA ILE A 47 7.06 -3.93 8.04
C ILE A 47 6.69 -3.16 6.76
N ALA A 48 5.44 -2.76 6.66
CA ALA A 48 4.96 -1.83 5.65
C ALA A 48 4.55 -0.51 6.32
N GLN A 49 4.58 0.58 5.58
CA GLN A 49 4.21 1.89 6.13
C GLN A 49 3.42 2.73 5.13
N HIS A 50 2.85 3.82 5.67
CA HIS A 50 2.14 4.85 4.92
C HIS A 50 2.55 6.24 5.43
N CYS A 51 3.83 6.38 5.82
CA CYS A 51 4.46 7.58 6.36
C CYS A 51 5.66 7.97 5.50
N ASP A 52 6.33 9.08 5.79
CA ASP A 52 7.26 9.70 4.86
C ASP A 52 8.75 9.43 5.18
N THR A 53 9.08 8.77 6.31
CA THR A 53 10.49 8.48 6.62
C THR A 53 10.87 7.03 6.31
N ASP A 54 12.17 6.77 6.21
CA ASP A 54 12.75 5.44 6.00
C ASP A 54 13.05 4.68 7.30
N GLY A 55 12.76 5.30 8.46
CA GLY A 55 13.03 4.73 9.78
C GLY A 55 12.50 3.30 9.97
N PRO A 56 11.23 3.01 9.61
CA PRO A 56 10.67 1.65 9.69
C PRO A 56 11.44 0.61 8.87
N GLN A 57 11.89 0.95 7.65
CA GLN A 57 12.64 0.04 6.78
C GLN A 57 14.04 -0.23 7.32
N VAL A 58 14.70 0.81 7.84
CA VAL A 58 16.02 0.70 8.48
C VAL A 58 15.95 -0.18 9.73
N LEU A 59 14.88 -0.05 10.54
CA LEU A 59 14.65 -0.90 11.71
C LEU A 59 14.36 -2.35 11.34
N ALA A 60 13.53 -2.60 10.32
CA ALA A 60 13.28 -3.94 9.80
C ALA A 60 14.58 -4.60 9.39
N GLN A 61 15.45 -3.89 8.65
CA GLN A 61 16.75 -4.39 8.26
C GLN A 61 17.66 -4.72 9.46
N LYS A 62 17.69 -3.89 10.48
CA LYS A 62 18.47 -4.14 11.71
C LYS A 62 17.97 -5.38 12.45
N LYS A 63 16.67 -5.63 12.42
CA LYS A 63 16.03 -6.82 13.03
C LYS A 63 16.20 -8.06 12.19
N GLY A 64 16.55 -7.95 10.90
CA GLY A 64 16.68 -9.07 9.97
C GLY A 64 15.35 -9.56 9.41
N VAL A 65 14.33 -8.70 9.38
CA VAL A 65 13.02 -8.95 8.76
C VAL A 65 12.86 -8.09 7.50
N TYR A 66 11.76 -8.29 6.77
CA TYR A 66 11.53 -7.61 5.51
C TYR A 66 10.74 -6.31 5.67
N SER A 67 10.76 -5.49 4.63
CA SER A 67 9.95 -4.27 4.59
C SER A 67 9.44 -3.98 3.18
N ILE A 68 8.40 -3.14 3.14
CA ILE A 68 7.85 -2.55 1.91
C ILE A 68 7.91 -1.04 2.07
N GLY A 69 8.55 -0.36 1.12
CA GLY A 69 8.70 1.09 1.12
C GLY A 69 7.45 1.80 0.62
N TYR A 70 7.36 3.09 0.90
CA TYR A 70 6.27 3.95 0.49
C TYR A 70 6.79 5.29 -0.03
N ASN A 71 6.01 5.91 -0.93
CA ASN A 71 6.22 7.25 -1.48
C ASN A 71 7.39 7.33 -2.47
N SER A 72 8.54 6.77 -2.14
CA SER A 72 9.74 6.70 -2.97
C SER A 72 10.40 5.32 -2.89
N ASP A 73 11.37 5.06 -3.76
CA ASP A 73 12.16 3.83 -3.71
C ASP A 73 13.09 3.84 -2.49
N MET A 74 12.78 3.01 -1.51
CA MET A 74 13.53 2.87 -0.24
C MET A 74 14.54 1.71 -0.26
N SER A 75 14.83 1.14 -1.42
CA SER A 75 15.78 0.03 -1.57
C SER A 75 17.21 0.42 -1.19
N LYS A 76 17.56 1.70 -1.29
CA LYS A 76 18.90 2.19 -0.91
C LYS A 76 19.08 2.33 0.59
N GLU A 77 18.02 2.69 1.30
CA GLU A 77 17.99 2.89 2.74
C GLU A 77 17.99 1.56 3.50
N ALA A 78 17.31 0.55 2.92
CA ALA A 78 17.25 -0.80 3.48
C ALA A 78 17.52 -1.91 2.44
N PRO A 79 18.74 -1.96 1.86
CA PRO A 79 19.06 -2.82 0.71
C PRO A 79 18.97 -4.33 0.97
N LYS A 80 18.84 -4.75 2.22
CA LYS A 80 18.70 -6.16 2.61
C LYS A 80 17.33 -6.51 3.18
N ALA A 81 16.44 -5.55 3.28
CA ALA A 81 15.10 -5.71 3.85
C ALA A 81 13.99 -5.23 2.92
N CYS A 82 14.19 -4.13 2.18
CA CYS A 82 13.17 -3.57 1.33
C CYS A 82 12.91 -4.48 0.12
N LEU A 83 11.76 -5.16 0.13
CA LEU A 83 11.34 -6.07 -0.94
C LEU A 83 10.95 -5.30 -2.21
N CYS A 84 10.22 -4.22 -2.04
CA CYS A 84 9.81 -3.27 -3.07
C CYS A 84 9.29 -2.00 -2.39
N SER A 85 8.97 -0.98 -3.19
CA SER A 85 8.34 0.24 -2.68
C SER A 85 7.14 0.60 -3.55
N VAL A 86 6.05 1.04 -2.93
CA VAL A 86 4.96 1.72 -3.61
C VAL A 86 5.37 3.16 -3.84
N ILE A 87 5.34 3.61 -5.09
CA ILE A 87 5.88 4.91 -5.48
C ILE A 87 4.83 5.77 -6.19
N TRP A 88 5.02 7.09 -6.10
CA TRP A 88 4.27 8.07 -6.83
C TRP A 88 5.08 8.60 -8.02
N ASN A 89 4.48 8.60 -9.20
CA ASN A 89 5.02 9.25 -10.40
C ASN A 89 4.29 10.58 -10.64
N TRP A 90 4.57 11.56 -9.82
CA TRP A 90 3.95 12.88 -9.90
C TRP A 90 4.16 13.58 -11.23
N SER A 91 5.20 13.22 -11.99
CA SER A 91 5.47 13.79 -13.31
C SER A 91 4.34 13.52 -14.30
N ALA A 92 3.62 12.41 -14.17
CA ALA A 92 2.46 12.09 -15.01
C ALA A 92 1.37 13.17 -14.89
N TYR A 93 1.08 13.60 -13.66
CA TYR A 93 0.09 14.65 -13.41
C TYR A 93 0.63 16.06 -13.65
N TYR A 94 1.79 16.39 -13.08
CA TYR A 94 2.30 17.78 -13.15
C TYR A 94 2.59 18.24 -14.56
N THR A 95 3.11 17.35 -15.41
CA THR A 95 3.33 17.69 -16.84
C THR A 95 2.02 18.02 -17.54
N ALA A 96 0.98 17.21 -17.34
CA ALA A 96 -0.34 17.44 -17.93
C ALA A 96 -1.01 18.70 -17.37
N ALA A 97 -0.90 18.95 -16.05
CA ALA A 97 -1.45 20.14 -15.40
C ALA A 97 -0.79 21.44 -15.91
N VAL A 98 0.54 21.46 -16.01
CA VAL A 98 1.26 22.62 -16.58
C VAL A 98 0.86 22.85 -18.03
N GLN A 99 0.76 21.78 -18.84
CA GLN A 99 0.35 21.90 -20.23
C GLN A 99 -1.07 22.48 -20.34
N SER A 100 -2.00 22.01 -19.51
CA SER A 100 -3.39 22.53 -19.52
C SER A 100 -3.47 24.02 -19.16
N VAL A 101 -2.61 24.51 -18.28
CA VAL A 101 -2.50 25.95 -17.99
C VAL A 101 -1.98 26.72 -19.21
N ILE A 102 -0.96 26.22 -19.90
CA ILE A 102 -0.42 26.81 -21.12
C ILE A 102 -1.50 26.88 -22.22
N ASP A 103 -2.27 25.82 -22.36
CA ASP A 103 -3.34 25.69 -23.36
C ASP A 103 -4.62 26.44 -22.99
N GLY A 104 -4.70 27.01 -21.77
CA GLY A 104 -5.89 27.69 -21.26
C GLY A 104 -7.09 26.78 -20.97
N THR A 105 -6.84 25.48 -20.75
CA THR A 105 -7.85 24.46 -20.46
C THR A 105 -7.91 24.02 -19.00
N TRP A 106 -7.05 24.56 -18.15
CA TRP A 106 -7.06 24.31 -16.72
C TRP A 106 -8.35 24.79 -16.06
N ASP A 107 -9.07 23.89 -15.41
CA ASP A 107 -10.38 24.15 -14.77
C ASP A 107 -10.35 24.05 -13.23
N GLY A 108 -9.20 23.71 -12.64
CA GLY A 108 -9.04 23.57 -11.19
C GLY A 108 -9.74 22.35 -10.59
N SER A 109 -10.17 21.41 -11.40
CA SER A 109 -10.81 20.17 -10.92
C SER A 109 -9.84 19.30 -10.11
N ASN A 110 -10.40 18.50 -9.19
CA ASN A 110 -9.63 17.49 -8.48
C ASN A 110 -9.19 16.37 -9.43
N TYR A 111 -7.92 16.03 -9.38
CA TYR A 111 -7.38 14.92 -10.14
C TYR A 111 -7.35 13.66 -9.27
N TYR A 112 -7.77 12.57 -9.86
CA TYR A 112 -7.63 11.22 -9.31
C TYR A 112 -6.98 10.33 -10.35
N GLY A 113 -5.85 9.71 -10.03
CA GLY A 113 -5.14 8.82 -10.91
C GLY A 113 -4.58 7.61 -10.15
N GLY A 114 -4.49 6.49 -10.82
CA GLY A 114 -3.97 5.24 -10.30
C GLY A 114 -2.83 4.70 -11.15
N MET A 115 -2.77 3.38 -11.24
CA MET A 115 -1.78 2.67 -12.05
C MET A 115 -2.04 2.83 -13.56
N ASN A 116 -3.31 2.96 -13.98
CA ASN A 116 -3.67 3.17 -15.39
C ASN A 116 -3.15 4.50 -15.92
N GLU A 117 -3.17 5.55 -15.09
CA GLU A 117 -2.65 6.88 -15.40
C GLU A 117 -1.15 6.99 -15.16
N ASN A 118 -0.50 5.87 -14.78
CA ASN A 118 0.91 5.84 -14.41
C ASN A 118 1.28 6.80 -13.25
N LEU A 119 0.31 7.11 -12.37
CA LEU A 119 0.54 7.94 -11.19
C LEU A 119 1.07 7.13 -10.02
N VAL A 120 0.59 5.89 -9.86
CA VAL A 120 1.02 4.96 -8.81
C VAL A 120 1.76 3.79 -9.45
N GLY A 121 2.86 3.37 -8.84
CA GLY A 121 3.64 2.23 -9.29
C GLY A 121 4.24 1.43 -8.14
N ILE A 122 4.86 0.33 -8.49
CA ILE A 122 5.67 -0.50 -7.60
C ILE A 122 7.06 -0.63 -8.23
N THR A 123 8.11 -0.48 -7.42
CA THR A 123 9.49 -0.76 -7.87
C THR A 123 9.66 -2.25 -8.14
N PRO A 124 10.66 -2.67 -8.94
CA PRO A 124 11.01 -4.06 -9.06
C PRO A 124 11.20 -4.74 -7.70
N VAL A 125 10.82 -6.01 -7.60
CA VAL A 125 11.05 -6.82 -6.40
C VAL A 125 12.54 -7.08 -6.24
N ALA A 126 13.03 -7.00 -5.01
CA ALA A 126 14.44 -7.21 -4.69
C ALA A 126 14.92 -8.63 -5.04
N ASP A 127 16.17 -8.75 -5.50
CA ASP A 127 16.77 -10.03 -5.94
C ASP A 127 16.84 -11.09 -4.83
N PHE A 128 16.80 -10.68 -3.56
CA PHE A 128 16.80 -11.59 -2.42
C PHE A 128 15.40 -12.14 -2.07
N ALA A 129 14.33 -11.67 -2.71
CA ALA A 129 12.99 -12.22 -2.55
C ALA A 129 12.92 -13.67 -3.05
N ALA A 130 11.89 -14.39 -2.65
CA ALA A 130 11.66 -15.75 -3.12
C ALA A 130 11.57 -15.79 -4.66
N LYS A 131 12.15 -16.85 -5.25
CA LYS A 131 12.10 -17.03 -6.71
C LYS A 131 10.65 -17.09 -7.18
N GLY A 132 10.32 -16.35 -8.23
CA GLY A 132 8.97 -16.28 -8.80
C GLY A 132 8.11 -15.15 -8.23
N THR A 133 8.60 -14.39 -7.23
CA THR A 133 7.83 -13.30 -6.63
C THR A 133 7.55 -12.17 -7.63
N GLN A 134 8.53 -11.79 -8.46
CA GLN A 134 8.33 -10.74 -9.47
C GLN A 134 7.21 -11.13 -10.46
N GLU A 135 7.21 -12.36 -10.94
CA GLU A 135 6.21 -12.86 -11.88
C GLU A 135 4.79 -12.84 -11.28
N ILE A 136 4.66 -13.17 -9.99
CA ILE A 136 3.38 -13.11 -9.27
C ILE A 136 2.90 -11.66 -9.12
N VAL A 137 3.81 -10.76 -8.78
CA VAL A 137 3.49 -9.32 -8.66
C VAL A 137 3.08 -8.74 -10.02
N ASP A 138 3.78 -9.09 -11.11
CA ASP A 138 3.46 -8.63 -12.45
C ASP A 138 2.09 -9.15 -12.93
N GLU A 139 1.75 -10.40 -12.63
CA GLU A 139 0.44 -10.95 -12.95
C GLU A 139 -0.68 -10.29 -12.14
N ALA A 140 -0.49 -10.08 -10.83
CA ALA A 140 -1.44 -9.37 -10.00
C ALA A 140 -1.67 -7.92 -10.48
N LYS A 141 -0.59 -7.23 -10.87
CA LYS A 141 -0.65 -5.91 -11.49
C LYS A 141 -1.48 -5.91 -12.77
N LYS A 142 -1.25 -6.89 -13.65
CA LYS A 142 -1.99 -7.05 -14.90
C LYS A 142 -3.48 -7.27 -14.65
N GLN A 143 -3.86 -8.10 -13.68
CA GLN A 143 -5.25 -8.35 -13.31
C GLN A 143 -5.95 -7.09 -12.78
N ILE A 144 -5.26 -6.29 -11.95
CA ILE A 144 -5.77 -5.00 -11.48
C ILE A 144 -5.97 -4.03 -12.66
N LEU A 145 -4.98 -3.90 -13.54
CA LEU A 145 -5.04 -2.99 -14.69
C LEU A 145 -6.12 -3.39 -15.71
N SER A 146 -6.40 -4.68 -15.85
CA SER A 146 -7.46 -5.20 -16.76
C SER A 146 -8.86 -5.11 -16.12
N GLY A 147 -8.96 -4.85 -14.83
CA GLY A 147 -10.22 -4.90 -14.07
C GLY A 147 -10.69 -6.32 -13.75
N GLU A 148 -9.86 -7.34 -13.98
CA GLU A 148 -10.14 -8.72 -13.58
C GLU A 148 -10.13 -8.89 -12.05
N ASN A 149 -9.29 -8.10 -11.37
CA ASN A 149 -9.23 -8.02 -9.91
C ASN A 149 -9.48 -6.56 -9.49
N GLY A 150 -10.63 -6.31 -8.87
CA GLY A 150 -11.01 -4.98 -8.37
C GLY A 150 -10.50 -4.69 -6.95
N VAL A 151 -9.69 -5.58 -6.36
CA VAL A 151 -9.16 -5.53 -4.99
C VAL A 151 -10.25 -5.62 -3.92
N PHE A 152 -11.31 -4.81 -4.01
CA PHE A 152 -12.46 -4.78 -3.09
C PHE A 152 -13.68 -5.48 -3.72
N ASP A 153 -13.48 -6.69 -4.21
CA ASP A 153 -14.50 -7.47 -4.89
C ASP A 153 -15.38 -8.28 -3.91
N GLY A 154 -16.66 -8.38 -4.24
CA GLY A 154 -17.60 -9.27 -3.57
C GLY A 154 -18.00 -8.81 -2.18
N VAL A 155 -18.24 -9.79 -1.31
CA VAL A 155 -18.59 -9.58 0.10
C VAL A 155 -17.33 -9.69 0.94
N ILE A 156 -17.05 -8.65 1.69
CA ILE A 156 -15.85 -8.51 2.53
C ILE A 156 -16.29 -8.54 4.00
N GLU A 157 -15.69 -9.44 4.77
CA GLU A 157 -15.89 -9.52 6.21
C GLU A 157 -14.98 -8.54 6.94
N THR A 158 -15.53 -7.76 7.84
CA THR A 158 -14.79 -6.78 8.64
C THR A 158 -14.23 -7.42 9.91
N ASN A 159 -13.29 -6.73 10.57
CA ASN A 159 -12.72 -7.17 11.85
C ASN A 159 -13.70 -7.10 13.03
N THR A 160 -14.89 -6.52 12.83
CA THR A 160 -16.01 -6.52 13.81
C THR A 160 -17.02 -7.66 13.57
N GLY A 161 -16.83 -8.45 12.51
CA GLY A 161 -17.74 -9.53 12.11
C GLY A 161 -18.91 -9.10 11.24
N ASP A 162 -18.96 -7.82 10.87
CA ASP A 162 -19.91 -7.33 9.89
C ASP A 162 -19.47 -7.67 8.46
N THR A 163 -20.36 -7.48 7.49
CA THR A 163 -20.04 -7.65 6.07
C THR A 163 -20.34 -6.39 5.29
N VAL A 164 -19.47 -6.07 4.32
CA VAL A 164 -19.62 -4.96 3.37
C VAL A 164 -19.46 -5.45 1.95
N GLY A 165 -19.89 -4.63 0.99
CA GLY A 165 -19.83 -5.02 -0.43
C GLY A 165 -21.03 -5.87 -0.87
N THR A 166 -20.95 -6.36 -2.09
CA THR A 166 -22.02 -7.16 -2.74
C THR A 166 -21.39 -8.20 -3.65
N GLU A 167 -21.86 -9.42 -3.60
CA GLU A 167 -21.36 -10.50 -4.46
C GLU A 167 -21.39 -10.12 -5.94
N GLY A 168 -20.27 -10.39 -6.64
CA GLY A 168 -20.09 -10.09 -8.06
C GLY A 168 -19.92 -8.61 -8.39
N LYS A 169 -19.69 -7.74 -7.39
CA LYS A 169 -19.42 -6.31 -7.61
C LYS A 169 -18.18 -5.87 -6.86
N THR A 170 -17.44 -4.93 -7.43
CA THR A 170 -16.37 -4.18 -6.76
C THR A 170 -16.96 -2.96 -6.05
N LEU A 171 -16.40 -2.56 -4.91
CA LEU A 171 -16.74 -1.29 -4.28
C LEU A 171 -16.39 -0.12 -5.23
N ASP A 172 -17.24 0.89 -5.28
CA ASP A 172 -16.99 2.07 -6.10
C ASP A 172 -15.87 2.96 -5.53
N ASP A 173 -15.25 3.76 -6.40
CA ASP A 173 -14.14 4.65 -6.04
C ASP A 173 -14.51 5.64 -4.94
N ALA A 174 -15.74 6.16 -4.94
CA ALA A 174 -16.21 7.09 -3.91
C ALA A 174 -16.29 6.43 -2.52
N THR A 175 -16.59 5.14 -2.47
CA THR A 175 -16.55 4.34 -1.24
C THR A 175 -15.10 4.06 -0.83
N ILE A 176 -14.27 3.60 -1.76
CA ILE A 176 -12.87 3.21 -1.49
C ILE A 176 -12.05 4.41 -1.00
N THR A 177 -12.28 5.59 -1.59
CA THR A 177 -11.47 6.79 -1.32
C THR A 177 -11.97 7.67 -0.17
N GLY A 178 -13.20 7.50 0.27
CA GLY A 178 -13.76 8.43 1.25
C GLY A 178 -14.70 7.86 2.31
N LYS A 179 -15.11 6.60 2.21
CA LYS A 179 -16.17 6.04 3.08
C LYS A 179 -15.78 4.78 3.84
N ILE A 180 -14.57 4.25 3.67
CA ILE A 180 -14.10 3.12 4.47
C ILE A 180 -13.91 3.59 5.91
N ASN A 181 -14.72 3.03 6.81
CA ASN A 181 -14.67 3.24 8.26
C ASN A 181 -14.60 1.92 9.04
N TRP A 182 -14.12 0.89 8.40
CA TRP A 182 -13.94 -0.47 8.90
C TRP A 182 -12.55 -0.99 8.55
N TYR A 183 -12.16 -2.08 9.13
CA TYR A 183 -10.96 -2.84 8.74
C TYR A 183 -11.33 -4.25 8.29
N PHE A 184 -10.51 -4.81 7.41
CA PHE A 184 -10.66 -6.22 6.98
C PHE A 184 -10.44 -7.16 8.16
N LYS A 185 -11.08 -8.32 8.15
CA LYS A 185 -11.13 -9.27 9.27
C LYS A 185 -9.78 -9.71 9.84
N THR A 186 -8.70 -9.68 9.04
CA THR A 186 -7.36 -10.04 9.50
C THR A 186 -6.61 -8.88 10.16
N VAL A 187 -7.17 -7.68 10.15
CA VAL A 187 -6.54 -6.46 10.66
C VAL A 187 -6.85 -6.29 12.15
N THR A 188 -5.80 -6.08 12.93
CA THR A 188 -5.87 -5.69 14.35
C THR A 188 -5.17 -4.35 14.53
N VAL A 189 -5.90 -3.34 14.99
CA VAL A 189 -5.33 -2.04 15.38
C VAL A 189 -4.84 -2.16 16.81
N ILE A 190 -3.61 -1.74 17.05
CA ILE A 190 -2.97 -1.74 18.38
C ILE A 190 -2.81 -0.31 18.90
N ASP A 191 -2.90 -0.14 20.21
CA ASP A 191 -2.77 1.15 20.91
C ASP A 191 -1.32 1.70 20.90
#